data_057452eedac7ac49d1d36b8ccc755d32
#
_entry.id   057452eedac7ac49d1d36b8ccc755d32
#
_cell.length_a   1.000
_cell.length_b   1.000
_cell.length_c   1.000
_cell.angle_alpha   90.00
_cell.angle_beta   90.00
_cell.angle_gamma   90.00
#
_symmetry.space_group_name_H-M   'P 1'
#
loop_
_entity.id
_entity.type
_entity.pdbx_description
1 polymer ?
#
loop_
_entity_poly.entity_id
_entity_poly.type
_entity_poly.pdbx_seq_one_letter_code
_entity_poly.pdbx_strand_id
1 'polypeptide(L)'
;VTPDANGERQHENTTTSWVDENQTYTSHSAHQVFLREYVKDNNDFAISTGRLLDGSAATGSLSGSIANWADVKAQALDMLGIILSDFDVHNVPLIVTDQYGKFIPGANGYAQLVMAPDAENATNWLKEGTAEGITTAGSIGTNHAFLNDIAHHAAPGFVDHDHDPATAKIQQVADSDNALGDDNNALTYDDEMLNSHFITGDGRGNENIGLSAVHSVFHSEHNRA
;
A
#
# COMPACT_ATOMS: atom_id res chain seq x y z
N VAL A 1 -15.94 22.17 -5.69
CA VAL A 1 -17.39 22.03 -5.40
C VAL A 1 -18.10 23.21 -6.05
N THR A 2 -18.96 22.93 -7.03
CA THR A 2 -19.72 23.96 -7.73
C THR A 2 -20.94 24.32 -6.89
N PRO A 3 -21.21 25.62 -6.62
CA PRO A 3 -22.44 26.02 -5.93
C PRO A 3 -23.68 25.65 -6.78
N ASP A 4 -24.76 25.29 -6.10
CA ASP A 4 -26.07 25.11 -6.73
C ASP A 4 -26.70 26.45 -7.19
N ALA A 5 -27.91 26.39 -7.72
CA ALA A 5 -28.63 27.58 -8.18
C ALA A 5 -28.93 28.61 -7.07
N ASN A 6 -28.84 28.21 -5.79
CA ASN A 6 -29.03 29.08 -4.63
C ASN A 6 -27.70 29.62 -4.06
N GLY A 7 -26.55 29.26 -4.68
CA GLY A 7 -25.22 29.63 -4.21
C GLY A 7 -24.71 28.76 -3.06
N GLU A 8 -25.40 27.67 -2.69
CA GLU A 8 -24.96 26.75 -1.67
C GLU A 8 -24.00 25.71 -2.27
N ARG A 9 -22.92 25.43 -1.53
CA ARG A 9 -21.95 24.40 -1.93
C ARG A 9 -22.54 23.03 -1.66
N GLN A 10 -22.82 22.29 -2.72
CA GLN A 10 -23.27 20.91 -2.64
C GLN A 10 -22.11 19.95 -2.70
N HIS A 11 -22.14 18.91 -1.87
CA HIS A 11 -21.21 17.78 -1.89
C HIS A 11 -21.94 16.58 -2.48
N GLU A 12 -21.85 16.45 -3.79
CA GLU A 12 -22.40 15.27 -4.46
C GLU A 12 -21.33 14.17 -4.51
N ASN A 13 -21.70 12.98 -4.03
CA ASN A 13 -20.84 11.82 -4.14
C ASN A 13 -20.95 11.25 -5.57
N THR A 14 -19.90 11.45 -6.37
CA THR A 14 -19.82 10.96 -7.75
C THR A 14 -18.91 9.73 -7.90
N THR A 15 -18.25 9.29 -6.82
CA THR A 15 -17.22 8.23 -6.85
C THR A 15 -17.65 6.94 -6.18
N THR A 16 -18.56 7.01 -5.21
CA THR A 16 -19.05 5.84 -4.46
C THR A 16 -20.58 5.84 -4.46
N SER A 17 -21.21 4.71 -4.18
CA SER A 17 -22.67 4.56 -4.33
C SER A 17 -23.47 5.24 -3.23
N TRP A 18 -23.28 4.87 -1.96
CA TRP A 18 -24.15 5.32 -0.85
C TRP A 18 -23.39 5.97 0.29
N VAL A 19 -22.24 5.41 0.65
CA VAL A 19 -21.35 5.88 1.71
C VAL A 19 -19.95 5.95 1.10
N ASP A 20 -19.26 7.06 1.34
CA ASP A 20 -17.89 7.19 0.88
C ASP A 20 -16.95 6.51 1.87
N GLU A 21 -16.68 5.23 1.64
CA GLU A 21 -15.77 4.39 2.41
C GLU A 21 -14.41 4.23 1.72
N ASN A 22 -14.08 5.09 0.77
CA ASN A 22 -12.83 4.96 0.02
C ASN A 22 -11.59 5.09 0.91
N GLN A 23 -11.69 5.73 2.06
CA GLN A 23 -10.60 5.80 3.03
C GLN A 23 -10.28 4.42 3.65
N THR A 24 -11.27 3.55 3.80
CA THR A 24 -11.06 2.19 4.30
C THR A 24 -10.75 1.22 3.15
N TYR A 25 -11.45 1.33 2.04
CA TYR A 25 -11.43 0.33 0.95
C TYR A 25 -10.66 0.78 -0.30
N THR A 26 -10.23 2.02 -0.37
CA THR A 26 -9.66 2.71 -1.54
C THR A 26 -10.58 2.76 -2.77
N SER A 27 -10.37 3.75 -3.61
CA SER A 27 -11.04 3.88 -4.92
C SER A 27 -10.19 3.33 -6.09
N HIS A 28 -8.98 2.82 -5.82
CA HIS A 28 -8.09 2.30 -6.85
C HIS A 28 -8.00 0.77 -6.81
N SER A 29 -8.33 0.11 -7.92
CA SER A 29 -8.39 -1.35 -8.00
C SER A 29 -7.09 -2.07 -7.64
N ALA A 30 -5.94 -1.57 -8.12
CA ALA A 30 -4.64 -2.15 -7.78
C ALA A 30 -4.28 -2.01 -6.29
N HIS A 31 -4.67 -0.91 -5.65
CA HIS A 31 -4.49 -0.74 -4.21
C HIS A 31 -5.35 -1.76 -3.42
N GLN A 32 -6.60 -2.01 -3.86
CA GLN A 32 -7.46 -3.01 -3.24
C GLN A 32 -6.84 -4.41 -3.21
N VAL A 33 -6.02 -4.77 -4.20
CA VAL A 33 -5.32 -6.07 -4.21
C VAL A 33 -4.52 -6.26 -2.93
N PHE A 34 -3.79 -5.24 -2.49
CA PHE A 34 -2.93 -5.34 -1.30
C PHE A 34 -3.70 -5.26 0.03
N LEU A 35 -4.91 -4.70 0.02
CA LEU A 35 -5.76 -4.60 1.22
C LEU A 35 -6.60 -5.85 1.48
N ARG A 36 -6.71 -6.78 0.52
CA ARG A 36 -7.49 -8.02 0.65
C ARG A 36 -6.70 -9.11 1.33
N GLU A 37 -7.40 -9.97 2.08
CA GLU A 37 -6.85 -11.22 2.58
C GLU A 37 -6.87 -12.29 1.48
N TYR A 38 -5.80 -13.06 1.39
CA TYR A 38 -5.68 -14.21 0.50
C TYR A 38 -5.34 -15.48 1.27
N VAL A 39 -5.75 -16.62 0.71
CA VAL A 39 -5.33 -17.96 1.12
C VAL A 39 -4.89 -18.73 -0.11
N LYS A 40 -4.03 -19.72 0.07
CA LYS A 40 -3.62 -20.62 -1.02
C LYS A 40 -4.67 -21.71 -1.23
N ASP A 41 -5.03 -21.96 -2.47
CA ASP A 41 -5.87 -23.08 -2.87
C ASP A 41 -5.05 -24.41 -2.91
N ASN A 42 -5.69 -25.50 -3.36
CA ASN A 42 -5.03 -26.80 -3.46
C ASN A 42 -3.90 -26.86 -4.51
N ASN A 43 -3.74 -25.83 -5.33
CA ASN A 43 -2.69 -25.71 -6.36
C ASN A 43 -1.66 -24.61 -5.98
N ASP A 44 -1.64 -24.17 -4.74
CA ASP A 44 -0.83 -23.06 -4.23
C ASP A 44 -1.12 -21.66 -4.86
N PHE A 45 -2.28 -21.49 -5.49
CA PHE A 45 -2.69 -20.21 -6.04
C PHE A 45 -3.42 -19.36 -4.99
N ALA A 46 -3.09 -18.07 -4.97
CA ALA A 46 -3.74 -17.13 -4.08
C ALA A 46 -5.18 -16.84 -4.50
N ILE A 47 -6.12 -17.10 -3.62
CA ILE A 47 -7.54 -16.76 -3.78
C ILE A 47 -7.98 -15.82 -2.67
N SER A 48 -8.74 -14.78 -3.02
CA SER A 48 -9.27 -13.84 -2.03
C SER A 48 -10.34 -14.53 -1.19
N THR A 49 -10.24 -14.34 0.13
CA THR A 49 -11.26 -14.80 1.09
C THR A 49 -12.52 -13.93 1.08
N GLY A 50 -12.46 -12.75 0.46
CA GLY A 50 -13.47 -11.71 0.55
C GLY A 50 -13.25 -10.73 1.70
N ARG A 51 -12.35 -11.06 2.64
CA ARG A 51 -12.00 -10.25 3.81
C ARG A 51 -10.93 -9.21 3.47
N LEU A 52 -10.81 -8.19 4.31
CA LEU A 52 -9.65 -7.32 4.38
C LEU A 52 -8.51 -8.03 5.12
N LEU A 53 -7.28 -7.70 4.78
CA LEU A 53 -6.09 -8.26 5.42
C LEU A 53 -6.07 -7.88 6.90
N ASP A 54 -6.08 -8.89 7.77
CA ASP A 54 -5.91 -8.73 9.22
C ASP A 54 -4.44 -8.60 9.61
N GLY A 55 -4.20 -7.85 10.67
CA GLY A 55 -2.90 -7.80 11.33
C GLY A 55 -2.49 -9.17 11.86
N SER A 56 -1.20 -9.49 11.81
CA SER A 56 -0.60 -10.74 12.22
C SER A 56 0.36 -10.57 13.39
N ALA A 57 0.29 -11.44 14.38
CA ALA A 57 1.27 -11.47 15.47
C ALA A 57 2.70 -11.78 14.97
N ALA A 58 2.84 -12.44 13.81
CA ALA A 58 4.14 -12.74 13.22
C ALA A 58 4.87 -11.49 12.72
N THR A 59 4.15 -10.43 12.41
CA THR A 59 4.65 -9.13 11.94
C THR A 59 4.55 -8.04 13.02
N GLY A 60 4.25 -8.41 14.25
CA GLY A 60 4.12 -7.49 15.38
C GLY A 60 2.76 -6.81 15.53
N SER A 61 1.78 -7.12 14.66
CA SER A 61 0.42 -6.60 14.74
C SER A 61 -0.43 -7.36 15.77
N LEU A 62 -1.54 -6.75 16.16
CA LEU A 62 -2.60 -7.45 16.90
C LEU A 62 -3.46 -8.25 15.93
N SER A 63 -3.62 -9.56 16.17
CA SER A 63 -4.49 -10.40 15.34
C SER A 63 -5.92 -9.85 15.29
N GLY A 64 -6.46 -9.74 14.07
CA GLY A 64 -7.80 -9.17 13.83
C GLY A 64 -7.88 -7.64 13.86
N SER A 65 -6.74 -6.95 13.98
CA SER A 65 -6.65 -5.50 13.76
C SER A 65 -6.44 -5.18 12.27
N ILE A 66 -6.45 -3.90 11.93
CA ILE A 66 -5.99 -3.44 10.62
C ILE A 66 -4.55 -3.93 10.42
N ALA A 67 -4.25 -4.43 9.22
CA ALA A 67 -2.90 -4.81 8.83
C ALA A 67 -1.94 -3.61 8.85
N ASN A 68 -0.71 -3.83 9.26
CA ASN A 68 0.35 -2.84 9.17
C ASN A 68 1.19 -3.02 7.88
N TRP A 69 2.18 -2.15 7.69
CA TRP A 69 3.05 -2.22 6.51
C TRP A 69 3.83 -3.53 6.41
N ALA A 70 4.29 -4.08 7.52
CA ALA A 70 4.96 -5.37 7.54
C ALA A 70 4.02 -6.51 7.10
N ASP A 71 2.74 -6.49 7.51
CA ASP A 71 1.74 -7.47 7.06
C ASP A 71 1.53 -7.40 5.55
N VAL A 72 1.40 -6.18 5.01
CA VAL A 72 1.19 -5.97 3.57
C VAL A 72 2.39 -6.47 2.77
N LYS A 73 3.64 -6.16 3.19
CA LYS A 73 4.85 -6.69 2.55
C LYS A 73 4.91 -8.21 2.58
N ALA A 74 4.63 -8.81 3.73
CA ALA A 74 4.66 -10.25 3.89
C ALA A 74 3.64 -10.95 2.98
N GLN A 75 2.40 -10.47 2.95
CA GLN A 75 1.37 -11.05 2.07
C GLN A 75 1.66 -10.81 0.59
N ALA A 76 2.19 -9.64 0.23
CA ALA A 76 2.56 -9.34 -1.17
C ALA A 76 3.58 -10.35 -1.69
N LEU A 77 4.59 -10.72 -0.88
CA LEU A 77 5.54 -11.75 -1.25
C LEU A 77 4.91 -13.14 -1.31
N ASP A 78 4.24 -13.57 -0.24
CA ASP A 78 3.77 -14.96 -0.11
C ASP A 78 2.61 -15.28 -1.07
N MET A 79 1.69 -14.33 -1.28
CA MET A 79 0.47 -14.56 -2.07
C MET A 79 0.53 -13.99 -3.48
N LEU A 80 1.17 -12.84 -3.67
CA LEU A 80 1.18 -12.18 -4.97
C LEU A 80 2.50 -12.39 -5.74
N GLY A 81 3.55 -12.88 -5.06
CA GLY A 81 4.88 -13.06 -5.63
C GLY A 81 5.62 -11.75 -5.89
N ILE A 82 5.31 -10.70 -5.10
CA ILE A 82 5.86 -9.34 -5.26
C ILE A 82 6.60 -8.94 -3.99
N ILE A 83 7.86 -8.52 -4.13
CA ILE A 83 8.65 -7.93 -3.06
C ILE A 83 8.41 -6.42 -3.09
N LEU A 84 7.69 -5.93 -2.08
CA LEU A 84 7.54 -4.50 -1.83
C LEU A 84 8.75 -3.98 -1.03
N SER A 85 9.32 -2.88 -1.47
CA SER A 85 10.30 -2.10 -0.73
C SER A 85 9.61 -1.01 0.09
N ASP A 86 10.28 -0.44 1.08
CA ASP A 86 9.69 0.65 1.87
C ASP A 86 9.44 1.91 1.05
N PHE A 87 10.14 2.11 -0.08
CA PHE A 87 9.86 3.18 -1.02
C PHE A 87 8.54 3.02 -1.77
N ASP A 88 8.02 1.80 -1.90
CA ASP A 88 6.72 1.54 -2.53
C ASP A 88 5.56 2.09 -1.68
N VAL A 89 5.79 2.40 -0.41
CA VAL A 89 4.79 3.01 0.48
C VAL A 89 4.22 4.31 -0.10
N HIS A 90 5.03 5.04 -0.86
CA HIS A 90 4.63 6.32 -1.47
C HIS A 90 3.80 6.19 -2.74
N ASN A 91 3.85 5.04 -3.41
CA ASN A 91 3.18 4.87 -4.69
C ASN A 91 2.89 3.40 -4.97
N VAL A 92 1.66 2.99 -4.72
CA VAL A 92 1.20 1.61 -4.94
C VAL A 92 1.53 1.17 -6.36
N PRO A 93 2.25 0.05 -6.56
CA PRO A 93 2.55 -0.46 -7.89
C PRO A 93 1.27 -0.88 -8.63
N LEU A 94 1.23 -0.59 -9.93
CA LEU A 94 0.08 -0.94 -10.76
C LEU A 94 0.08 -2.44 -11.06
N ILE A 95 -1.01 -3.10 -10.68
CA ILE A 95 -1.27 -4.52 -10.91
C ILE A 95 -2.44 -4.66 -11.87
N VAL A 96 -2.40 -5.67 -12.74
CA VAL A 96 -3.52 -6.01 -13.62
C VAL A 96 -4.68 -6.55 -12.79
N THR A 97 -5.83 -5.89 -12.86
CA THR A 97 -7.03 -6.24 -12.09
C THR A 97 -8.27 -6.29 -12.96
N ASP A 98 -9.29 -6.97 -12.48
CA ASP A 98 -10.65 -6.80 -12.97
C ASP A 98 -11.29 -5.49 -12.45
N GLN A 99 -12.50 -5.21 -12.88
CA GLN A 99 -13.23 -3.99 -12.45
C GLN A 99 -13.61 -3.98 -10.96
N TYR A 100 -13.47 -5.10 -10.26
CA TYR A 100 -13.80 -5.26 -8.84
C TYR A 100 -12.55 -5.30 -7.94
N GLY A 101 -11.37 -5.00 -8.50
CA GLY A 101 -10.11 -4.98 -7.76
C GLY A 101 -9.59 -6.37 -7.38
N LYS A 102 -9.96 -7.42 -8.15
CA LYS A 102 -9.30 -8.73 -8.07
C LYS A 102 -8.15 -8.74 -9.05
N PHE A 103 -6.96 -9.16 -8.63
CA PHE A 103 -5.86 -9.30 -9.57
C PHE A 103 -6.15 -10.40 -10.60
N ILE A 104 -5.67 -10.20 -11.82
CA ILE A 104 -5.74 -11.19 -12.89
C ILE A 104 -4.40 -11.94 -12.87
N PRO A 105 -4.40 -13.25 -12.51
CA PRO A 105 -3.18 -14.01 -12.43
C PRO A 105 -2.52 -14.19 -13.79
N GLY A 106 -1.20 -14.29 -13.80
CA GLY A 106 -0.43 -14.73 -14.95
C GLY A 106 -0.47 -16.24 -15.15
N ALA A 107 0.42 -16.76 -15.96
CA ALA A 107 0.45 -18.18 -16.33
C ALA A 107 0.82 -19.11 -15.15
N ASN A 108 1.52 -18.58 -14.14
CA ASN A 108 1.96 -19.32 -12.95
C ASN A 108 1.10 -19.02 -11.72
N GLY A 109 0.01 -18.26 -11.88
CA GLY A 109 -0.96 -17.99 -10.82
C GLY A 109 -0.66 -16.75 -9.97
N TYR A 110 0.44 -16.06 -10.19
CA TYR A 110 0.81 -14.85 -9.43
C TYR A 110 0.23 -13.58 -10.06
N ALA A 111 0.21 -12.50 -9.27
CA ALA A 111 -0.18 -11.19 -9.74
C ALA A 111 0.79 -10.65 -10.81
N GLN A 112 0.30 -9.78 -11.68
CA GLN A 112 1.09 -9.22 -12.79
C GLN A 112 1.28 -7.72 -12.58
N LEU A 113 2.55 -7.28 -12.43
CA LEU A 113 2.92 -5.86 -12.44
C LEU A 113 2.84 -5.30 -13.86
N VAL A 114 2.36 -4.06 -13.98
CA VAL A 114 2.43 -3.30 -15.23
C VAL A 114 3.74 -2.54 -15.27
N MET A 115 4.58 -2.86 -16.24
CA MET A 115 5.93 -2.29 -16.38
C MET A 115 5.89 -1.00 -17.20
N ALA A 116 6.73 -0.04 -16.83
CA ALA A 116 6.98 1.12 -17.67
C ALA A 116 7.64 0.68 -18.98
N PRO A 117 7.29 1.30 -20.13
CA PRO A 117 7.93 0.99 -21.40
C PRO A 117 9.39 1.45 -21.33
N ASP A 118 10.29 0.53 -21.53
CA ASP A 118 11.71 0.81 -21.74
C ASP A 118 12.16 0.30 -23.11
N ALA A 119 13.40 0.61 -23.48
CA ALA A 119 13.94 0.23 -24.79
C ALA A 119 14.10 -1.30 -24.96
N GLU A 120 14.20 -2.04 -23.85
CA GLU A 120 14.40 -3.49 -23.87
C GLU A 120 13.07 -4.25 -23.79
N ASN A 121 12.04 -3.65 -23.15
CA ASN A 121 10.74 -4.27 -22.90
C ASN A 121 9.58 -3.63 -23.69
N ALA A 122 9.85 -3.03 -24.84
CA ALA A 122 8.85 -2.34 -25.66
C ALA A 122 7.62 -3.20 -26.04
N THR A 123 7.68 -4.51 -25.84
CA THR A 123 6.59 -5.46 -26.15
C THR A 123 6.08 -6.24 -24.94
N ASN A 124 6.75 -6.18 -23.79
CA ASN A 124 6.37 -6.94 -22.60
C ASN A 124 6.02 -6.01 -21.43
N TRP A 125 4.77 -5.53 -21.42
CA TRP A 125 4.24 -4.59 -20.44
C TRP A 125 3.89 -5.23 -19.11
N LEU A 126 3.92 -6.57 -19.01
CA LEU A 126 3.49 -7.30 -17.83
C LEU A 126 4.63 -8.18 -17.31
N LYS A 127 4.83 -8.15 -16.01
CA LYS A 127 5.77 -9.01 -15.31
C LYS A 127 5.04 -9.74 -14.20
N GLU A 128 4.91 -11.07 -14.36
CA GLU A 128 4.27 -11.91 -13.36
C GLU A 128 5.17 -12.12 -12.16
N GLY A 129 4.59 -12.16 -10.96
CA GLY A 129 5.25 -12.53 -9.72
C GLY A 129 5.80 -13.96 -9.75
N THR A 130 6.65 -14.28 -8.79
CA THR A 130 7.21 -15.63 -8.61
C THR A 130 7.17 -16.06 -7.15
N ALA A 131 7.42 -17.34 -6.87
CA ALA A 131 7.51 -17.84 -5.50
C ALA A 131 8.61 -17.15 -4.68
N GLU A 132 9.71 -16.76 -5.32
CA GLU A 132 10.83 -16.03 -4.70
C GLU A 132 10.56 -14.53 -4.61
N GLY A 133 9.53 -14.06 -5.29
CA GLY A 133 9.16 -12.66 -5.42
C GLY A 133 9.91 -11.92 -6.54
N ILE A 134 9.24 -10.96 -7.15
CA ILE A 134 9.85 -9.98 -8.06
C ILE A 134 9.80 -8.60 -7.43
N THR A 135 10.81 -7.77 -7.67
CA THR A 135 10.80 -6.38 -7.20
C THR A 135 9.90 -5.51 -8.07
N THR A 136 9.44 -4.40 -7.52
CA THR A 136 8.62 -3.39 -8.20
C THR A 136 9.43 -2.47 -9.11
N ALA A 137 10.76 -2.64 -9.17
CA ALA A 137 11.64 -1.80 -9.98
C ALA A 137 11.20 -1.77 -11.45
N GLY A 138 10.99 -0.57 -11.98
CA GLY A 138 10.52 -0.34 -13.35
C GLY A 138 9.02 -0.52 -13.56
N SER A 139 8.23 -0.80 -12.52
CA SER A 139 6.77 -0.83 -12.64
C SER A 139 6.18 0.58 -12.68
N ILE A 140 4.98 0.69 -13.25
CA ILE A 140 4.19 1.92 -13.19
C ILE A 140 3.54 1.99 -11.80
N GLY A 141 3.56 3.17 -11.18
CA GLY A 141 2.79 3.45 -9.97
C GLY A 141 1.39 3.97 -10.26
N THR A 142 0.49 3.79 -9.32
CA THR A 142 -0.92 4.23 -9.42
C THR A 142 -1.13 5.71 -9.09
N ASN A 143 -0.12 6.39 -8.57
CA ASN A 143 -0.20 7.70 -7.91
C ASN A 143 -1.08 7.72 -6.64
N HIS A 144 -1.30 6.57 -6.04
CA HIS A 144 -1.87 6.40 -4.71
C HIS A 144 -0.78 5.89 -3.77
N ALA A 145 -0.69 6.45 -2.58
CA ALA A 145 0.24 5.97 -1.55
C ALA A 145 -0.43 4.88 -0.69
N PHE A 146 0.36 3.91 -0.22
CA PHE A 146 -0.07 3.07 0.90
C PHE A 146 -0.12 3.88 2.20
N LEU A 147 0.86 4.77 2.39
CA LEU A 147 0.98 5.62 3.55
C LEU A 147 1.54 6.98 3.16
N ASN A 148 0.87 8.05 3.62
CA ASN A 148 1.37 9.42 3.63
C ASN A 148 1.84 9.74 5.06
N ASP A 149 3.09 9.49 5.36
CA ASP A 149 3.63 9.73 6.69
C ASP A 149 3.99 11.20 6.88
N ILE A 150 3.01 11.98 7.33
CA ILE A 150 3.17 13.41 7.59
C ILE A 150 3.39 13.73 9.08
N ALA A 151 3.17 12.75 9.95
CA ALA A 151 3.20 12.94 11.41
C ALA A 151 4.45 12.39 12.08
N HIS A 152 5.02 11.30 11.57
CA HIS A 152 6.07 10.54 12.23
C HIS A 152 7.41 10.57 11.50
N HIS A 153 7.42 10.89 10.20
CA HIS A 153 8.63 10.94 9.37
C HIS A 153 9.38 9.60 9.30
N ALA A 154 8.65 8.48 9.43
CA ALA A 154 9.21 7.14 9.37
C ALA A 154 9.37 6.61 7.93
N ALA A 155 8.61 7.16 6.97
CA ALA A 155 8.70 6.73 5.59
C ALA A 155 9.98 7.22 4.91
N PRO A 156 10.69 6.36 4.12
CA PRO A 156 11.95 6.74 3.48
C PRO A 156 11.78 7.85 2.45
N GLY A 157 12.77 8.70 2.31
CA GLY A 157 12.76 9.82 1.38
C GLY A 157 14.11 10.09 0.72
N PHE A 158 14.20 11.23 0.05
CA PHE A 158 15.43 11.76 -0.53
C PHE A 158 15.79 13.07 0.17
N VAL A 159 16.96 13.12 0.77
CA VAL A 159 17.43 14.25 1.58
C VAL A 159 18.44 15.09 0.79
N ASP A 160 18.21 16.38 0.80
CA ASP A 160 19.19 17.38 0.38
C ASP A 160 20.09 17.70 1.58
N HIS A 161 21.21 16.99 1.68
CA HIS A 161 22.07 17.02 2.87
C HIS A 161 23.04 18.20 2.93
N ASP A 162 23.30 18.85 1.79
CA ASP A 162 24.25 19.98 1.68
C ASP A 162 23.58 21.30 1.25
N HIS A 163 22.25 21.24 1.01
CA HIS A 163 21.46 22.37 0.54
C HIS A 163 21.93 22.99 -0.79
N ASP A 164 22.66 22.21 -1.60
CA ASP A 164 23.06 22.60 -2.95
C ASP A 164 22.13 21.97 -3.99
N PRO A 165 21.32 22.78 -4.68
CA PRO A 165 20.38 22.26 -5.69
C PRO A 165 21.08 21.63 -6.92
N ALA A 166 22.40 21.77 -7.04
CA ALA A 166 23.19 21.15 -8.09
C ALA A 166 23.65 19.73 -7.73
N THR A 167 23.61 19.35 -6.47
CA THR A 167 23.93 18.00 -6.01
C THR A 167 22.70 17.10 -5.98
N ALA A 168 22.91 15.80 -6.22
CA ALA A 168 21.83 14.82 -6.15
C ALA A 168 21.44 14.60 -4.68
N LYS A 169 20.13 14.56 -4.42
CA LYS A 169 19.62 14.17 -3.09
C LYS A 169 20.04 12.74 -2.77
N ILE A 170 20.34 12.49 -1.51
CA ILE A 170 20.71 11.17 -1.01
C ILE A 170 19.43 10.43 -0.62
N GLN A 171 19.29 9.19 -1.09
CA GLN A 171 18.23 8.30 -0.66
C GLN A 171 18.49 7.85 0.78
N GLN A 172 17.50 8.02 1.66
CA GLN A 172 17.56 7.50 3.01
C GLN A 172 17.62 5.98 3.01
N VAL A 173 18.26 5.43 4.00
CA VAL A 173 18.33 3.99 4.28
C VAL A 173 17.68 3.70 5.61
N ALA A 174 17.21 2.47 5.81
CA ALA A 174 16.75 2.01 7.12
C ALA A 174 17.85 2.24 8.15
N ASP A 175 17.52 2.63 9.37
CA ASP A 175 18.50 2.73 10.44
C ASP A 175 19.04 1.34 10.83
N SER A 176 19.92 1.27 11.81
CA SER A 176 20.61 0.03 12.13
C SER A 176 20.22 -0.56 13.49
N ASP A 177 19.28 0.07 14.15
CA ASP A 177 18.81 -0.45 15.45
C ASP A 177 17.41 -1.07 15.34
N ASN A 178 16.77 -1.39 16.44
CA ASN A 178 15.41 -1.95 16.49
C ASN A 178 14.55 -1.16 17.49
N ALA A 179 14.89 0.10 17.73
CA ALA A 179 14.15 0.95 18.62
C ALA A 179 13.23 1.87 17.83
N LEU A 180 12.00 2.04 18.30
CA LEU A 180 11.09 3.04 17.74
C LEU A 180 11.58 4.44 18.13
N GLY A 181 11.87 5.29 17.18
CA GLY A 181 12.20 6.67 17.39
C GLY A 181 13.27 7.21 16.45
N ASP A 182 13.37 8.54 16.39
CA ASP A 182 14.34 9.22 15.55
C ASP A 182 15.75 9.16 16.20
N ASP A 183 16.70 8.58 15.50
CA ASP A 183 18.13 8.53 15.87
C ASP A 183 18.86 9.86 15.61
N ASN A 184 18.15 10.90 15.18
CA ASN A 184 18.66 12.21 14.76
C ASN A 184 19.65 12.15 13.59
N ASN A 185 19.59 11.10 12.78
CA ASN A 185 20.37 10.97 11.56
C ASN A 185 19.47 11.26 10.33
N ALA A 186 19.65 12.39 9.70
CA ALA A 186 18.83 12.77 8.54
C ALA A 186 18.97 11.82 7.32
N LEU A 187 19.96 10.93 7.30
CA LEU A 187 20.20 10.00 6.20
C LEU A 187 19.54 8.64 6.42
N THR A 188 18.92 8.43 7.57
CA THR A 188 18.19 7.20 7.92
C THR A 188 16.70 7.47 8.11
N TYR A 189 15.90 6.42 8.12
CA TYR A 189 14.50 6.43 8.52
C TYR A 189 14.24 5.23 9.44
N ASP A 190 13.27 5.36 10.34
CA ASP A 190 12.87 4.33 11.31
C ASP A 190 11.94 3.31 10.61
N ASP A 191 12.53 2.21 10.15
CA ASP A 191 11.76 1.17 9.44
C ASP A 191 10.89 0.33 10.38
N GLU A 192 11.20 0.22 11.66
CA GLU A 192 10.36 -0.40 12.67
C GLU A 192 9.08 0.41 12.89
N MET A 193 9.19 1.72 12.96
CA MET A 193 8.02 2.59 13.04
C MET A 193 7.21 2.53 11.76
N LEU A 194 7.86 2.59 10.59
CA LEU A 194 7.18 2.43 9.31
C LEU A 194 6.44 1.10 9.24
N ASN A 195 7.09 0.00 9.63
CA ASN A 195 6.52 -1.34 9.64
C ASN A 195 5.26 -1.46 10.51
N SER A 196 5.17 -0.68 11.58
CA SER A 196 4.03 -0.68 12.50
C SER A 196 2.87 0.21 12.08
N HIS A 197 3.00 1.05 11.05
CA HIS A 197 1.92 1.88 10.55
C HIS A 197 0.81 1.05 9.91
N PHE A 198 -0.44 1.34 10.27
CA PHE A 198 -1.61 0.72 9.66
C PHE A 198 -1.75 1.11 8.18
N ILE A 199 -2.09 0.14 7.36
CA ILE A 199 -2.36 0.36 5.94
C ILE A 199 -3.85 0.25 5.70
N THR A 200 -4.42 1.34 5.19
CA THR A 200 -5.83 1.46 4.85
C THR A 200 -5.99 1.90 3.40
N GLY A 201 -7.20 2.08 2.91
CA GLY A 201 -7.47 2.58 1.56
C GLY A 201 -7.03 4.03 1.32
N ASP A 202 -6.72 4.78 2.37
CA ASP A 202 -6.18 6.14 2.30
C ASP A 202 -4.89 6.22 3.13
N GLY A 203 -3.83 6.73 2.54
CA GLY A 203 -2.51 6.84 3.17
C GLY A 203 -2.49 7.65 4.47
N ARG A 204 -3.54 8.40 4.79
CA ARG A 204 -3.65 9.23 5.99
C ARG A 204 -4.23 8.50 7.20
N GLY A 205 -4.43 7.19 7.13
CA GLY A 205 -5.05 6.38 8.20
C GLY A 205 -4.40 6.49 9.58
N ASN A 206 -3.13 6.90 9.64
CA ASN A 206 -2.36 7.03 10.88
C ASN A 206 -2.23 8.46 11.43
N GLU A 207 -2.80 9.47 10.75
CA GLU A 207 -2.65 10.88 11.17
C GLU A 207 -3.32 11.18 12.51
N ASN A 208 -4.35 10.43 12.88
CA ASN A 208 -5.17 10.71 14.04
C ASN A 208 -5.75 9.41 14.61
N ILE A 209 -5.62 9.21 15.92
CA ILE A 209 -6.12 8.03 16.60
C ILE A 209 -7.63 7.83 16.44
N GLY A 210 -8.41 8.91 16.33
CA GLY A 210 -9.83 8.84 16.05
C GLY A 210 -10.14 8.29 14.67
N LEU A 211 -9.32 8.65 13.67
CA LEU A 211 -9.44 8.12 12.31
C LEU A 211 -9.06 6.62 12.28
N SER A 212 -7.96 6.23 12.91
CA SER A 212 -7.56 4.83 13.03
C SER A 212 -8.62 3.99 13.74
N ALA A 213 -9.28 4.54 14.77
CA ALA A 213 -10.39 3.87 15.45
C ALA A 213 -11.61 3.64 14.54
N VAL A 214 -11.95 4.61 13.68
CA VAL A 214 -13.03 4.47 12.69
C VAL A 214 -12.69 3.38 11.67
N HIS A 215 -11.46 3.39 11.13
CA HIS A 215 -11.00 2.34 10.23
C HIS A 215 -11.07 0.95 10.88
N SER A 216 -10.69 0.83 12.16
CA SER A 216 -10.77 -0.44 12.91
C SER A 216 -12.20 -0.96 13.04
N VAL A 217 -13.19 -0.08 13.25
CA VAL A 217 -14.59 -0.48 13.30
C VAL A 217 -15.06 -1.03 11.96
N PHE A 218 -14.83 -0.33 10.86
CA PHE A 218 -15.25 -0.77 9.53
C PHE A 218 -14.50 -2.03 9.09
N HIS A 219 -13.20 -2.13 9.35
CA HIS A 219 -12.40 -3.31 9.08
C HIS A 219 -12.97 -4.54 9.80
N SER A 220 -13.19 -4.42 11.11
CA SER A 220 -13.72 -5.51 11.92
C SER A 220 -15.13 -5.93 11.51
N GLU A 221 -15.99 -4.98 11.17
CA GLU A 221 -17.36 -5.26 10.71
C GLU A 221 -17.35 -5.94 9.34
N HIS A 222 -16.50 -5.48 8.41
CA HIS A 222 -16.33 -6.13 7.11
C HIS A 222 -15.89 -7.59 7.27
N ASN A 223 -14.90 -7.85 8.13
CA ASN A 223 -14.35 -9.19 8.32
C ASN A 223 -15.25 -10.11 9.13
N ARG A 224 -16.24 -9.55 9.84
CA ARG A 224 -17.27 -10.29 10.58
C ARG A 224 -18.44 -10.72 9.68
N ALA A 225 -18.76 -9.95 8.64
CA ALA A 225 -19.92 -10.19 7.76
C ALA A 225 -19.70 -11.39 6.84
#